data_1ff335767421182f0aeba7dc2d20d324
#
_entry.id   1ff335767421182f0aeba7dc2d20d324
#
_cell.length_a   1.000
_cell.length_b   1.000
_cell.length_c   1.000
_cell.angle_alpha   90.00
_cell.angle_beta   90.00
_cell.angle_gamma   90.00
#
_symmetry.space_group_name_H-M   'P 1'
#
loop_
_entity.id
_entity.type
_entity.pdbx_description
1 polymer ?
#
loop_
_entity_poly.entity_id
_entity_poly.type
_entity_poly.pdbx_seq_one_letter_code
_entity_poly.pdbx_strand_id
1 'polypeptide(L)'
;MDNEKIVKKSISEKMTFRRSGCDYQNIVFNEEHHCGIWKMSKEIDGVVKDMGYEVVKGVKRKNPDGSIVYIYPEDERFGVYGFYTYDLERCKEILDSWLAVKD
;
A
#
# COMPACT_ATOMS: atom_id res chain seq x y z
N MET A 1 -30.72 -1.40 -6.00
CA MET A 1 -30.26 -1.59 -5.69
C MET A 1 -29.51 -1.46 -5.26
N ASP A 2 -29.06 -1.54 -5.06
CA ASP A 2 -28.41 -1.59 -4.59
C ASP A 2 -27.63 -1.29 -4.04
N ASN A 3 -27.62 -1.04 -3.77
CA ASN A 3 -26.87 -0.71 -3.10
C ASN A 3 -25.95 -1.26 -2.61
N GLU A 4 -25.32 -1.40 -3.03
CA GLU A 4 -24.42 -2.16 -2.74
C GLU A 4 -23.47 -1.67 -1.95
N LYS A 5 -23.32 -2.28 -0.98
CA LYS A 5 -22.32 -2.06 -0.01
C LYS A 5 -21.04 -2.65 -0.51
N ILE A 6 -20.12 -1.79 -0.91
CA ILE A 6 -18.80 -2.25 -1.33
C ILE A 6 -18.03 -2.59 -0.08
N VAL A 7 -17.68 -3.87 0.06
CA VAL A 7 -16.87 -4.35 1.19
C VAL A 7 -15.41 -4.35 0.76
N LYS A 8 -14.62 -3.49 1.38
CA LYS A 8 -13.20 -3.39 1.10
C LYS A 8 -12.43 -4.45 1.86
N LYS A 9 -11.30 -4.86 1.30
CA LYS A 9 -10.41 -5.82 1.93
C LYS A 9 -9.16 -5.13 2.43
N SER A 10 -8.58 -5.65 3.51
CA SER A 10 -7.32 -5.15 4.02
C SER A 10 -6.19 -5.40 3.03
N ILE A 11 -5.17 -4.54 3.06
CA ILE A 11 -3.95 -4.77 2.27
C ILE A 11 -3.30 -6.07 2.74
N SER A 12 -2.58 -6.72 1.84
CA SER A 12 -1.94 -8.00 2.13
C SER A 12 -0.70 -8.19 1.27
N GLU A 13 0.14 -9.17 1.65
CA GLU A 13 1.36 -9.47 0.94
C GLU A 13 1.13 -9.98 -0.49
N LYS A 14 -0.08 -10.51 -0.75
CA LYS A 14 -0.41 -11.02 -2.08
C LYS A 14 -1.08 -9.97 -2.96
N MET A 15 -1.20 -8.77 -2.43
CA MET A 15 -1.90 -7.73 -3.13
C MET A 15 -1.08 -7.17 -4.27
N THR A 16 -1.57 -7.37 -5.49
CA THR A 16 -1.04 -6.71 -6.68
C THR A 16 -2.17 -5.87 -7.23
N PHE A 17 -1.85 -4.71 -7.76
CA PHE A 17 -2.89 -3.84 -8.29
C PHE A 17 -2.27 -2.84 -9.27
N ARG A 18 -3.15 -2.13 -9.95
CA ARG A 18 -2.75 -1.11 -10.91
C ARG A 18 -3.33 0.22 -10.52
N ARG A 19 -2.49 1.25 -10.56
CA ARG A 19 -2.89 2.59 -10.16
C ARG A 19 -2.05 3.61 -10.90
N SER A 20 -2.68 4.62 -11.45
CA SER A 20 -1.99 5.69 -12.18
C SER A 20 -1.11 5.17 -13.31
N GLY A 21 -1.53 4.08 -13.95
CA GLY A 21 -0.80 3.49 -15.06
C GLY A 21 0.38 2.62 -14.65
N CYS A 22 0.62 2.44 -13.36
CA CYS A 22 1.71 1.59 -12.88
C CYS A 22 1.18 0.31 -12.28
N ASP A 23 1.96 -0.76 -12.42
CA ASP A 23 1.69 -2.02 -11.76
C ASP A 23 2.41 -2.01 -10.42
N TYR A 24 1.68 -2.42 -9.37
CA TYR A 24 2.21 -2.46 -8.00
C TYR A 24 2.35 -3.90 -7.56
N GLN A 25 3.53 -4.25 -7.09
CA GLN A 25 3.82 -5.59 -6.59
C GLN A 25 4.42 -5.49 -5.21
N ASN A 26 3.86 -6.25 -4.27
CA ASN A 26 4.37 -6.26 -2.90
C ASN A 26 5.73 -6.95 -2.83
N ILE A 27 6.67 -6.38 -2.07
CA ILE A 27 7.98 -6.97 -1.81
C ILE A 27 8.14 -7.37 -0.35
N VAL A 28 7.57 -6.56 0.56
CA VAL A 28 7.67 -6.80 2.00
C VAL A 28 6.32 -6.45 2.61
N PHE A 29 5.84 -7.29 3.51
CA PHE A 29 4.58 -7.02 4.20
C PHE A 29 4.64 -7.51 5.63
N ASN A 30 4.20 -6.66 6.56
CA ASN A 30 4.03 -7.02 7.96
C ASN A 30 2.55 -7.10 8.27
N GLU A 31 2.07 -8.30 8.51
CA GLU A 31 0.64 -8.57 8.70
C GLU A 31 0.12 -7.99 10.01
N GLU A 32 0.93 -8.01 11.03
CA GLU A 32 0.55 -7.53 12.35
C GLU A 32 0.28 -6.03 12.36
N HIS A 33 1.09 -5.28 11.64
CA HIS A 33 1.01 -3.82 11.61
C HIS A 33 0.34 -3.28 10.33
N HIS A 34 -0.05 -4.16 9.42
CA HIS A 34 -0.70 -3.81 8.15
C HIS A 34 0.10 -2.77 7.36
N CYS A 35 1.39 -3.02 7.22
CA CYS A 35 2.24 -2.11 6.47
C CYS A 35 3.21 -2.90 5.60
N GLY A 36 3.73 -2.26 4.55
CA GLY A 36 4.62 -2.94 3.64
C GLY A 36 5.18 -2.02 2.59
N ILE A 37 5.95 -2.63 1.68
CA ILE A 37 6.59 -1.93 0.58
C ILE A 37 6.11 -2.55 -0.73
N TRP A 38 5.71 -1.69 -1.67
CA TRP A 38 5.29 -2.11 -3.01
C TRP A 38 6.25 -1.52 -4.03
N LYS A 39 6.65 -2.36 -4.98
CA LYS A 39 7.45 -1.92 -6.13
C LYS A 39 6.52 -1.50 -7.24
N MET A 40 6.79 -0.35 -7.85
CA MET A 40 6.02 0.17 -8.95
C MET A 40 6.78 -0.03 -10.25
N SER A 41 6.08 -0.46 -11.29
CA SER A 41 6.65 -0.60 -12.62
C SER A 41 5.64 -0.16 -13.65
N LYS A 42 6.13 0.20 -14.84
CA LYS A 42 5.28 0.64 -15.93
C LYS A 42 5.88 0.17 -17.23
N GLU A 43 5.03 -0.35 -18.11
CA GLU A 43 5.47 -0.72 -19.45
C GLU A 43 5.34 0.49 -20.36
N ILE A 44 6.45 0.89 -20.98
CA ILE A 44 6.49 2.01 -21.93
C ILE A 44 7.15 1.49 -23.19
N ASP A 45 6.40 1.51 -24.30
CA ASP A 45 6.89 1.05 -25.61
C ASP A 45 7.46 -0.36 -25.54
N GLY A 46 6.76 -1.25 -24.82
CA GLY A 46 7.15 -2.65 -24.71
C GLY A 46 8.27 -2.93 -23.73
N VAL A 47 8.75 -1.91 -23.01
CA VAL A 47 9.83 -2.07 -22.03
C VAL A 47 9.30 -1.78 -20.64
N VAL A 48 9.53 -2.72 -19.71
CA VAL A 48 9.12 -2.53 -18.33
C VAL A 48 10.17 -1.66 -17.63
N LYS A 49 9.72 -0.54 -17.05
CA LYS A 49 10.60 0.39 -16.36
C LYS A 49 10.25 0.45 -14.88
N ASP A 50 11.29 0.56 -14.06
CA ASP A 50 11.11 0.77 -12.62
C ASP A 50 10.62 2.18 -12.38
N MET A 51 9.55 2.28 -11.59
CA MET A 51 8.95 3.56 -11.27
C MET A 51 9.08 3.89 -9.78
N GLY A 52 9.94 3.15 -9.07
CA GLY A 52 10.19 3.41 -7.66
C GLY A 52 9.41 2.50 -6.75
N TYR A 53 9.29 2.93 -5.50
CA TYR A 53 8.66 2.16 -4.45
C TYR A 53 7.70 3.04 -3.65
N GLU A 54 6.68 2.40 -3.08
CA GLU A 54 5.85 3.05 -2.07
C GLU A 54 5.90 2.20 -0.80
N VAL A 55 6.22 2.84 0.32
CA VAL A 55 6.10 2.22 1.62
C VAL A 55 4.81 2.76 2.23
N VAL A 56 3.91 1.87 2.65
CA VAL A 56 2.59 2.28 3.09
C VAL A 56 2.18 1.57 4.37
N LYS A 57 1.34 2.26 5.13
CA LYS A 57 0.70 1.75 6.33
C LYS A 57 -0.81 1.78 6.08
N GLY A 58 -1.48 0.67 6.36
CA GLY A 58 -2.91 0.58 6.12
C GLY A 58 -3.70 1.61 6.91
N VAL A 59 -4.67 2.22 6.26
CA VAL A 59 -5.55 3.20 6.89
C VAL A 59 -6.80 2.46 7.37
N LYS A 60 -7.09 2.62 8.66
CA LYS A 60 -8.23 1.94 9.27
C LYS A 60 -9.54 2.46 8.72
N ARG A 61 -10.40 1.55 8.32
CA ARG A 61 -11.74 1.86 7.80
C ARG A 61 -12.74 0.84 8.31
N LYS A 62 -13.98 1.28 8.43
CA LYS A 62 -15.08 0.40 8.81
C LYS A 62 -15.96 0.16 7.60
N ASN A 63 -16.16 -1.10 7.27
CA ASN A 63 -17.03 -1.48 6.16
C ASN A 63 -18.51 -1.33 6.54
N PRO A 64 -19.41 -1.24 5.56
CA PRO A 64 -20.85 -1.18 5.84
C PRO A 64 -21.36 -2.34 6.66
N ASP A 65 -20.70 -3.52 6.59
CA ASP A 65 -21.10 -4.68 7.38
C ASP A 65 -20.54 -4.66 8.81
N GLY A 66 -19.81 -3.60 9.18
CA GLY A 66 -19.23 -3.46 10.51
C GLY A 66 -17.81 -3.97 10.67
N SER A 67 -17.27 -4.66 9.66
CA SER A 67 -15.90 -5.19 9.74
C SER A 67 -14.88 -4.07 9.64
N ILE A 68 -13.75 -4.25 10.32
CA ILE A 68 -12.66 -3.27 10.30
C ILE A 68 -11.59 -3.78 9.34
N VAL A 69 -11.12 -2.89 8.47
CA VAL A 69 -10.07 -3.20 7.50
C VAL A 69 -9.01 -2.11 7.51
N TYR A 70 -7.85 -2.43 6.96
CA TYR A 70 -6.74 -1.49 6.82
C TYR A 70 -6.42 -1.41 5.34
N ILE A 71 -6.87 -0.34 4.70
CA ILE A 71 -6.79 -0.20 3.24
C ILE A 71 -5.53 0.56 2.82
N TYR A 72 -5.17 0.40 1.55
CA TYR A 72 -4.06 1.15 0.97
C TYR A 72 -4.38 2.65 1.06
N PRO A 73 -3.42 3.48 1.50
CA PRO A 73 -3.72 4.91 1.69
C PRO A 73 -4.07 5.60 0.38
N GLU A 74 -5.04 6.50 0.45
CA GLU A 74 -5.40 7.36 -0.66
C GLU A 74 -4.36 8.47 -0.80
N ASP A 75 -4.35 9.15 -1.95
CA ASP A 75 -3.33 10.16 -2.25
C ASP A 75 -3.18 11.21 -1.15
N GLU A 76 -4.28 11.66 -0.59
CA GLU A 76 -4.26 12.68 0.45
C GLU A 76 -3.68 12.21 1.78
N ARG A 77 -3.47 10.89 1.93
CA ARG A 77 -2.84 10.31 3.11
C ARG A 77 -1.33 10.15 2.96
N PHE A 78 -0.80 10.38 1.77
CA PHE A 78 0.64 10.28 1.56
C PHE A 78 1.34 11.42 2.28
N GLY A 79 2.52 11.11 2.84
CA GLY A 79 3.23 11.99 3.77
C GLY A 79 3.07 11.58 5.21
N VAL A 80 2.03 10.78 5.53
CA VAL A 80 1.81 10.25 6.86
C VAL A 80 1.68 8.73 6.81
N TYR A 81 0.79 8.21 5.95
CA TYR A 81 0.53 6.78 5.83
C TYR A 81 1.24 6.17 4.63
N GLY A 82 1.91 6.95 3.82
CA GLY A 82 2.63 6.44 2.67
C GLY A 82 3.69 7.41 2.22
N PHE A 83 4.75 6.86 1.63
CA PHE A 83 5.84 7.65 1.08
C PHE A 83 6.32 6.99 -0.19
N TYR A 84 6.65 7.80 -1.18
CA TYR A 84 7.15 7.34 -2.46
C TYR A 84 8.63 7.70 -2.59
N THR A 85 9.44 6.75 -3.05
CA THR A 85 10.85 6.99 -3.28
C THR A 85 11.42 5.94 -4.25
N TYR A 86 12.50 6.29 -4.93
CA TYR A 86 13.25 5.32 -5.73
C TYR A 86 14.24 4.52 -4.89
N ASP A 87 14.42 4.89 -3.62
CA ASP A 87 15.42 4.29 -2.75
C ASP A 87 14.77 3.24 -1.84
N LEU A 88 15.00 1.97 -2.14
CA LEU A 88 14.44 0.87 -1.35
C LEU A 88 14.93 0.89 0.10
N GLU A 89 16.19 1.29 0.33
CA GLU A 89 16.71 1.37 1.70
C GLU A 89 15.97 2.43 2.51
N ARG A 90 15.59 3.54 1.87
CA ARG A 90 14.79 4.56 2.52
C ARG A 90 13.41 4.01 2.90
N CYS A 91 12.81 3.19 2.02
CA CYS A 91 11.54 2.53 2.34
C CYS A 91 11.68 1.63 3.57
N LYS A 92 12.77 0.87 3.63
CA LYS A 92 13.01 -0.03 4.76
C LYS A 92 13.19 0.75 6.07
N GLU A 93 13.87 1.89 6.02
CA GLU A 93 14.02 2.76 7.20
C GLU A 93 12.67 3.24 7.70
N ILE A 94 11.82 3.68 6.79
CA ILE A 94 10.49 4.17 7.14
C ILE A 94 9.66 3.03 7.73
N LEU A 95 9.68 1.88 7.09
CA LEU A 95 8.95 0.71 7.57
C LEU A 95 9.42 0.33 8.98
N ASP A 96 10.72 0.27 9.19
CA ASP A 96 11.29 -0.08 10.50
C ASP A 96 10.86 0.91 11.57
N SER A 97 10.77 2.19 11.23
CA SER A 97 10.32 3.20 12.19
C SER A 97 8.88 2.97 12.61
N TRP A 98 8.04 2.52 11.69
CA TRP A 98 6.65 2.19 12.02
C TRP A 98 6.56 0.94 12.90
N LEU A 99 7.40 -0.06 12.61
CA LEU A 99 7.40 -1.31 13.36
C LEU A 99 7.96 -1.14 14.77
N ALA A 100 8.76 -0.10 14.98
CA ALA A 100 9.35 0.17 16.28
C ALA A 100 8.38 0.87 17.23
N VAL A 101 7.28 1.41 16.72
CA VAL A 101 6.28 2.09 17.55
C VAL A 101 5.48 1.05 18.32
N LYS A 102 5.43 1.23 19.62
CA LYS A 102 4.61 0.36 20.49
C LYS A 102 3.37 1.12 20.91
N ASP A 103 2.26 0.46 20.79
CA ASP A 103 0.98 1.03 21.23
C ASP A 103 0.80 0.93 22.73
#